data_42d5f1d29e6c11bca52794cd5584b14c
#
_entry.id   42d5f1d29e6c11bca52794cd5584b14c
#
_cell.length_a   1.000
_cell.length_b   1.000
_cell.length_c   1.000
_cell.angle_alpha   90.00
_cell.angle_beta   90.00
_cell.angle_gamma   90.00
#
_symmetry.space_group_name_H-M   'P 1'
#
loop_
_entity.id
_entity.type
_entity.pdbx_description
1 polymer ?
#
loop_
_entity_poly.entity_id
_entity_poly.type
_entity_poly.pdbx_seq_one_letter_code
_entity_poly.pdbx_strand_id
1 'polypeptide(L)'
;PVDLLDPFSKAIAIAVRLPNATFEMIADQPTPIYASVYQTANRMLDEIAFKTAKKLQNDGYLSLPIPASQVVDPQNWYAAISHKAVARMAGLGWQGKNLLLITPQYGPRVRLVTVLVDGPLKADGPIKNRCGKCMLCHDACPVGAIRGLGTKDHYKNRDEAVFFHRCVEKLTDEFEKLPHIGEAICGICIKVCPFGRTPTGPAG
;
A
#
# COMPACT_ATOMS: atom_id res chain seq x y z
N PRO A 1 -21.44 13.90 5.65
CA PRO A 1 -20.67 12.65 5.77
C PRO A 1 -20.50 12.35 7.24
N VAL A 2 -20.85 11.14 7.63
CA VAL A 2 -20.58 10.64 8.98
C VAL A 2 -19.06 10.64 9.13
N ASP A 3 -18.54 11.21 10.21
CA ASP A 3 -17.11 11.06 10.52
C ASP A 3 -16.84 9.60 10.85
N LEU A 4 -16.23 8.89 9.91
CA LEU A 4 -15.94 7.45 10.05
C LEU A 4 -15.08 7.16 11.28
N LEU A 5 -14.31 8.15 11.76
CA LEU A 5 -13.38 7.98 12.86
C LEU A 5 -14.01 8.30 14.23
N ASP A 6 -15.16 8.98 14.27
CA ASP A 6 -15.76 9.49 15.51
C ASP A 6 -15.86 8.46 16.64
N PRO A 7 -16.36 7.20 16.44
CA PRO A 7 -16.41 6.23 17.52
C PRO A 7 -15.08 5.50 17.78
N PHE A 8 -14.03 5.67 16.96
CA PHE A 8 -12.82 4.86 17.03
C PHE A 8 -11.61 5.67 17.45
N SER A 9 -10.97 5.29 18.56
CA SER A 9 -9.79 5.96 19.09
C SER A 9 -8.47 5.38 18.56
N LYS A 10 -8.50 4.19 17.96
CA LYS A 10 -7.31 3.44 17.52
C LYS A 10 -7.54 2.76 16.17
N ALA A 11 -6.43 2.41 15.53
CA ALA A 11 -6.44 1.63 14.30
C ALA A 11 -5.33 0.58 14.32
N ILE A 12 -5.64 -0.61 13.84
CA ILE A 12 -4.69 -1.71 13.65
C ILE A 12 -4.33 -1.76 12.16
N ALA A 13 -3.05 -1.64 11.83
CA ALA A 13 -2.55 -1.83 10.49
C ALA A 13 -2.04 -3.26 10.31
N ILE A 14 -2.50 -3.94 9.28
CA ILE A 14 -2.10 -5.30 8.95
C ILE A 14 -1.48 -5.29 7.54
N ALA A 15 -0.33 -5.96 7.40
CA ALA A 15 0.39 -6.08 6.14
C ALA A 15 0.60 -7.54 5.77
N VAL A 16 0.36 -7.89 4.51
CA VAL A 16 0.70 -9.19 3.93
C VAL A 16 1.80 -8.98 2.90
N ARG A 17 2.88 -9.77 3.01
CA ARG A 17 3.98 -9.78 2.04
C ARG A 17 3.53 -10.45 0.75
N LEU A 18 3.88 -9.84 -0.38
CA LEU A 18 3.74 -10.43 -1.71
C LEU A 18 5.03 -11.17 -2.12
N PRO A 19 4.94 -12.28 -2.86
CA PRO A 19 6.11 -13.03 -3.33
C PRO A 19 7.01 -12.18 -4.23
N ASN A 20 8.31 -12.17 -4.00
CA ASN A 20 9.27 -11.39 -4.78
C ASN A 20 9.25 -11.75 -6.27
N ALA A 21 9.18 -13.05 -6.58
CA ALA A 21 9.14 -13.55 -7.95
C ALA A 21 8.02 -12.93 -8.80
N THR A 22 6.88 -12.58 -8.18
CA THR A 22 5.77 -11.87 -8.85
C THR A 22 6.22 -10.57 -9.50
N PHE A 23 7.09 -9.81 -8.83
CA PHE A 23 7.58 -8.53 -9.33
C PHE A 23 8.75 -8.69 -10.30
N GLU A 24 9.57 -9.72 -10.14
CA GLU A 24 10.69 -9.99 -11.07
C GLU A 24 10.20 -10.29 -12.49
N MET A 25 9.00 -10.85 -12.63
CA MET A 25 8.36 -11.12 -13.93
C MET A 25 7.80 -9.87 -14.62
N ILE A 26 7.67 -8.74 -13.95
CA ILE A 26 7.21 -7.47 -14.54
C ILE A 26 8.34 -6.90 -15.40
N ALA A 27 8.07 -6.62 -16.67
CA ALA A 27 8.98 -5.87 -17.54
C ALA A 27 8.54 -4.39 -17.56
N ASP A 28 7.70 -4.04 -18.49
CA ASP A 28 7.15 -2.71 -18.77
C ASP A 28 5.66 -2.57 -18.46
N GLN A 29 5.01 -3.70 -18.12
CA GLN A 29 3.58 -3.77 -17.79
C GLN A 29 3.31 -4.84 -16.72
N PRO A 30 2.14 -4.79 -16.04
CA PRO A 30 1.75 -5.82 -15.09
C PRO A 30 1.54 -7.18 -15.78
N THR A 31 1.71 -8.27 -15.02
CA THR A 31 1.46 -9.63 -15.52
C THR A 31 0.15 -10.19 -14.98
N PRO A 32 -0.51 -11.15 -15.67
CA PRO A 32 -1.69 -11.84 -15.14
C PRO A 32 -1.43 -12.52 -13.80
N ILE A 33 -0.21 -13.01 -13.58
CA ILE A 33 0.20 -13.58 -12.28
C ILE A 33 0.18 -12.52 -11.20
N TYR A 34 0.70 -11.31 -11.48
CA TYR A 34 0.65 -10.22 -10.49
C TYR A 34 -0.80 -9.81 -10.18
N ALA A 35 -1.68 -9.74 -11.19
CA ALA A 35 -3.09 -9.45 -10.98
C ALA A 35 -3.75 -10.49 -10.05
N SER A 36 -3.52 -11.79 -10.30
CA SER A 36 -4.03 -12.87 -9.46
C SER A 36 -3.49 -12.82 -8.02
N VAL A 37 -2.18 -12.59 -7.86
CA VAL A 37 -1.56 -12.42 -6.52
C VAL A 37 -2.12 -11.21 -5.79
N TYR A 38 -2.34 -10.10 -6.49
CA TYR A 38 -2.92 -8.89 -5.93
C TYR A 38 -4.34 -9.14 -5.39
N GLN A 39 -5.21 -9.77 -6.19
CA GLN A 39 -6.56 -10.12 -5.77
C GLN A 39 -6.57 -11.09 -4.59
N THR A 40 -5.71 -12.11 -4.63
CA THR A 40 -5.61 -13.11 -3.56
C THR A 40 -5.16 -12.48 -2.25
N ALA A 41 -4.16 -11.59 -2.30
CA ALA A 41 -3.68 -10.89 -1.12
C ALA A 41 -4.74 -9.95 -0.53
N ASN A 42 -5.54 -9.27 -1.36
CA ASN A 42 -6.64 -8.43 -0.89
C ASN A 42 -7.72 -9.27 -0.18
N ARG A 43 -8.17 -10.39 -0.78
CA ARG A 43 -9.13 -11.30 -0.14
C ARG A 43 -8.62 -11.84 1.19
N MET A 44 -7.36 -12.27 1.26
CA MET A 44 -6.73 -12.72 2.50
C MET A 44 -6.73 -11.62 3.56
N LEU A 45 -6.41 -10.39 3.19
CA LEU A 45 -6.41 -9.25 4.10
C LEU A 45 -7.82 -8.93 4.61
N ASP A 46 -8.83 -8.97 3.76
CA ASP A 46 -10.23 -8.76 4.14
C ASP A 46 -10.69 -9.83 5.14
N GLU A 47 -10.34 -11.10 4.93
CA GLU A 47 -10.62 -12.16 5.88
C GLU A 47 -9.91 -11.96 7.22
N ILE A 48 -8.64 -11.58 7.22
CA ILE A 48 -7.87 -11.31 8.43
C ILE A 48 -8.49 -10.12 9.18
N ALA A 49 -8.82 -9.04 8.47
CA ALA A 49 -9.45 -7.87 9.07
C ALA A 49 -10.81 -8.19 9.69
N PHE A 50 -11.63 -8.96 8.99
CA PHE A 50 -12.93 -9.41 9.49
C PHE A 50 -12.79 -10.29 10.75
N LYS A 51 -11.87 -11.27 10.73
CA LYS A 51 -11.61 -12.13 11.90
C LYS A 51 -11.07 -11.32 13.09
N THR A 52 -10.21 -10.34 12.82
CA THR A 52 -9.67 -9.42 13.85
C THR A 52 -10.80 -8.58 14.46
N ALA A 53 -11.65 -7.97 13.63
CA ALA A 53 -12.79 -7.19 14.10
C ALA A 53 -13.76 -8.06 14.92
N LYS A 54 -14.09 -9.27 14.44
CA LYS A 54 -14.93 -10.22 15.17
C LYS A 54 -14.34 -10.58 16.55
N LYS A 55 -13.02 -10.79 16.64
CA LYS A 55 -12.36 -11.07 17.92
C LYS A 55 -12.50 -9.88 18.88
N LEU A 56 -12.21 -8.68 18.41
CA LEU A 56 -12.34 -7.45 19.19
C LEU A 56 -13.77 -7.22 19.66
N GLN A 57 -14.76 -7.48 18.81
CA GLN A 57 -16.17 -7.39 19.17
C GLN A 57 -16.55 -8.41 20.23
N ASN A 58 -16.05 -9.64 20.18
CA ASN A 58 -16.26 -10.65 21.20
C ASN A 58 -15.60 -10.27 22.54
N ASP A 59 -14.54 -9.48 22.52
CA ASP A 59 -13.88 -8.92 23.70
C ASP A 59 -14.58 -7.65 24.22
N GLY A 60 -15.68 -7.23 23.60
CA GLY A 60 -16.52 -6.11 24.04
C GLY A 60 -16.16 -4.76 23.43
N TYR A 61 -15.29 -4.70 22.43
CA TYR A 61 -14.89 -3.46 21.75
C TYR A 61 -15.64 -3.23 20.45
N LEU A 62 -15.97 -1.97 20.17
CA LEU A 62 -16.46 -1.57 18.86
C LEU A 62 -15.31 -1.66 17.86
N SER A 63 -15.54 -2.31 16.72
CA SER A 63 -14.50 -2.49 15.71
C SER A 63 -15.09 -2.51 14.29
N LEU A 64 -14.32 -1.94 13.34
CA LEU A 64 -14.74 -1.82 11.93
C LEU A 64 -13.58 -2.24 11.01
N PRO A 65 -13.72 -3.35 10.28
CA PRO A 65 -12.76 -3.71 9.24
C PRO A 65 -12.98 -2.83 8.01
N ILE A 66 -11.92 -2.21 7.49
CA ILE A 66 -11.95 -1.42 6.27
C ILE A 66 -11.40 -2.28 5.13
N PRO A 67 -12.13 -2.47 4.02
CA PRO A 67 -11.67 -3.32 2.92
C PRO A 67 -10.29 -2.93 2.36
N ALA A 68 -9.45 -3.93 2.05
CA ALA A 68 -8.07 -3.74 1.61
C ALA A 68 -7.91 -2.96 0.29
N SER A 69 -8.91 -3.02 -0.57
CA SER A 69 -8.89 -2.36 -1.87
C SER A 69 -10.28 -1.89 -2.26
N GLN A 70 -10.70 -0.77 -1.71
CA GLN A 70 -11.98 -0.16 -2.01
C GLN A 70 -11.80 1.31 -2.39
N VAL A 71 -12.41 1.72 -3.48
CA VAL A 71 -12.53 3.13 -3.88
C VAL A 71 -13.95 3.57 -3.54
N VAL A 72 -14.09 4.57 -2.66
CA VAL A 72 -15.39 5.17 -2.28
C VAL A 72 -15.64 6.49 -2.99
N ASP A 73 -14.61 7.15 -3.47
CA ASP A 73 -14.67 8.32 -4.32
C ASP A 73 -13.91 8.05 -5.62
N PRO A 74 -14.59 7.59 -6.68
CA PRO A 74 -13.94 7.27 -7.93
C PRO A 74 -13.41 8.48 -8.70
N GLN A 75 -13.94 9.70 -8.45
CA GLN A 75 -13.44 10.91 -9.10
C GLN A 75 -12.05 11.29 -8.59
N ASN A 76 -11.85 11.19 -7.28
CA ASN A 76 -10.59 11.54 -6.64
C ASN A 76 -9.74 10.31 -6.26
N TRP A 77 -10.23 9.10 -6.51
CA TRP A 77 -9.54 7.86 -6.12
C TRP A 77 -9.22 7.79 -4.62
N TYR A 78 -10.21 8.13 -3.78
CA TYR A 78 -10.09 7.98 -2.34
C TYR A 78 -10.81 6.73 -1.85
N ALA A 79 -10.15 6.03 -0.94
CA ALA A 79 -10.76 5.00 -0.11
C ALA A 79 -11.38 5.63 1.15
N ALA A 80 -12.11 4.83 1.93
CA ALA A 80 -12.66 5.27 3.21
C ALA A 80 -11.57 5.76 4.18
N ILE A 81 -10.39 5.12 4.13
CA ILE A 81 -9.20 5.51 4.89
C ILE A 81 -7.92 5.22 4.09
N SER A 82 -6.85 5.94 4.35
CA SER A 82 -5.54 5.62 3.79
C SER A 82 -4.82 4.54 4.61
N HIS A 83 -4.92 3.27 4.21
CA HIS A 83 -4.17 2.17 4.84
C HIS A 83 -2.67 2.46 4.94
N LYS A 84 -2.09 3.16 3.95
CA LYS A 84 -0.67 3.55 3.95
C LYS A 84 -0.35 4.55 5.05
N ALA A 85 -1.26 5.50 5.33
CA ALA A 85 -1.10 6.46 6.40
C ALA A 85 -1.19 5.77 7.77
N VAL A 86 -2.19 4.91 7.96
CA VAL A 86 -2.34 4.12 9.20
C VAL A 86 -1.12 3.24 9.43
N ALA A 87 -0.66 2.50 8.42
CA ALA A 87 0.51 1.63 8.52
C ALA A 87 1.81 2.40 8.81
N ARG A 88 1.96 3.63 8.27
CA ARG A 88 3.08 4.51 8.61
C ARG A 88 3.02 4.94 10.07
N MET A 89 1.86 5.37 10.56
CA MET A 89 1.68 5.78 11.95
C MET A 89 1.88 4.62 12.92
N ALA A 90 1.53 3.40 12.51
CA ALA A 90 1.77 2.16 13.24
C ALA A 90 3.22 1.63 13.12
N GLY A 91 4.15 2.39 12.53
CA GLY A 91 5.56 2.01 12.48
C GLY A 91 5.91 0.86 11.53
N LEU A 92 4.98 0.38 10.68
CA LEU A 92 5.25 -0.71 9.74
C LEU A 92 6.25 -0.32 8.64
N GLY A 93 6.38 0.98 8.36
CA GLY A 93 7.25 1.49 7.32
C GLY A 93 7.18 3.02 7.21
N TRP A 94 7.79 3.55 6.17
CA TRP A 94 7.75 4.97 5.83
C TRP A 94 7.08 5.21 4.48
N GLN A 95 6.66 6.44 4.23
CA GLN A 95 6.11 6.83 2.94
C GLN A 95 7.26 7.01 1.92
N GLY A 96 7.24 6.21 0.85
CA GLY A 96 8.22 6.28 -0.23
C GLY A 96 7.97 7.43 -1.20
N LYS A 97 8.98 7.77 -2.02
CA LYS A 97 8.85 8.75 -3.11
C LYS A 97 7.79 8.37 -4.15
N ASN A 98 7.49 7.07 -4.26
CA ASN A 98 6.41 6.51 -5.10
C ASN A 98 5.03 6.49 -4.40
N LEU A 99 4.90 7.17 -3.26
CA LEU A 99 3.68 7.26 -2.45
C LEU A 99 3.20 5.91 -1.87
N LEU A 100 4.02 4.86 -1.94
CA LEU A 100 3.74 3.58 -1.29
C LEU A 100 4.31 3.54 0.12
N LEU A 101 3.79 2.63 0.96
CA LEU A 101 4.46 2.24 2.19
C LEU A 101 5.69 1.40 1.85
N ILE A 102 6.83 1.77 2.41
CA ILE A 102 8.07 1.01 2.29
C ILE A 102 8.40 0.40 3.64
N THR A 103 8.25 -0.91 3.78
CA THR A 103 8.64 -1.60 5.01
C THR A 103 10.14 -1.90 5.02
N PRO A 104 10.81 -1.94 6.19
CA PRO A 104 12.24 -2.25 6.27
C PRO A 104 12.61 -3.60 5.67
N GLN A 105 11.76 -4.62 5.90
CA GLN A 105 12.04 -6.01 5.52
C GLN A 105 11.59 -6.33 4.08
N TYR A 106 10.42 -5.83 3.66
CA TYR A 106 9.78 -6.26 2.41
C TYR A 106 9.65 -5.12 1.38
N GLY A 107 10.15 -3.93 1.73
CA GLY A 107 10.01 -2.75 0.87
C GLY A 107 8.53 -2.47 0.56
N PRO A 108 8.20 -2.10 -0.68
CA PRO A 108 6.82 -1.86 -1.11
C PRO A 108 6.07 -3.14 -1.51
N ARG A 109 6.66 -4.34 -1.32
CA ARG A 109 6.07 -5.64 -1.71
C ARG A 109 5.09 -6.14 -0.67
N VAL A 110 4.16 -5.26 -0.26
CA VAL A 110 3.11 -5.54 0.73
C VAL A 110 1.77 -5.00 0.27
N ARG A 111 0.69 -5.67 0.68
CA ARG A 111 -0.66 -5.14 0.68
C ARG A 111 -1.10 -4.89 2.11
N LEU A 112 -2.04 -3.98 2.29
CA LEU A 112 -2.40 -3.43 3.60
C LEU A 112 -3.90 -3.47 3.81
N VAL A 113 -4.31 -3.65 5.05
CA VAL A 113 -5.69 -3.45 5.51
C VAL A 113 -5.67 -2.76 6.88
N THR A 114 -6.79 -2.16 7.26
CA THR A 114 -6.97 -1.46 8.54
C THR A 114 -8.20 -1.99 9.25
N VAL A 115 -8.09 -2.16 10.56
CA VAL A 115 -9.23 -2.35 11.46
C VAL A 115 -9.27 -1.18 12.42
N LEU A 116 -10.37 -0.43 12.44
CA LEU A 116 -10.62 0.60 13.43
C LEU A 116 -11.16 -0.03 14.70
N VAL A 117 -10.85 0.53 15.87
CA VAL A 117 -11.26 -0.01 17.16
C VAL A 117 -11.28 1.09 18.23
N ASP A 118 -12.19 1.00 19.19
CA ASP A 118 -12.26 1.86 20.37
C ASP A 118 -11.49 1.32 21.59
N GLY A 119 -10.87 0.13 21.45
CA GLY A 119 -10.18 -0.58 22.53
C GLY A 119 -8.87 0.07 23.02
N PRO A 120 -8.38 -0.30 24.20
CA PRO A 120 -7.23 0.31 24.85
C PRO A 120 -5.89 -0.19 24.29
N LEU A 121 -5.67 -0.04 22.98
CA LEU A 121 -4.43 -0.46 22.35
C LEU A 121 -3.33 0.59 22.60
N LYS A 122 -2.12 0.10 22.90
CA LYS A 122 -0.93 0.93 22.92
C LYS A 122 -0.57 1.31 21.47
N ALA A 123 -0.46 2.59 21.19
CA ALA A 123 -0.05 3.08 19.89
C ALA A 123 1.46 2.91 19.67
N ASP A 124 1.85 2.44 18.50
CA ASP A 124 3.22 2.53 17.99
C ASP A 124 3.48 3.95 17.44
N GLY A 125 4.63 4.15 16.82
CA GLY A 125 4.99 5.43 16.22
C GLY A 125 5.69 5.29 14.87
N PRO A 126 5.69 6.36 14.07
CA PRO A 126 6.30 6.33 12.73
C PRO A 126 7.81 6.15 12.82
N ILE A 127 8.37 5.46 11.82
CA ILE A 127 9.82 5.26 11.68
C ILE A 127 10.39 6.22 10.63
N LYS A 128 11.70 6.49 10.76
CA LYS A 128 12.42 7.41 9.88
C LYS A 128 12.38 6.98 8.42
N ASN A 129 12.17 7.94 7.53
CA ASN A 129 12.24 7.73 6.07
C ASN A 129 13.68 7.37 5.64
N ARG A 130 13.83 6.33 4.82
CA ARG A 130 15.12 5.82 4.33
C ARG A 130 15.29 5.91 2.81
N CYS A 131 14.38 6.57 2.09
CA CYS A 131 14.53 6.74 0.63
C CYS A 131 15.78 7.55 0.24
N GLY A 132 16.17 8.51 1.06
CA GLY A 132 17.38 9.30 0.86
C GLY A 132 17.50 9.89 -0.56
N LYS A 133 18.66 9.70 -1.19
CA LYS A 133 18.97 10.18 -2.55
C LYS A 133 18.51 9.20 -3.66
N CYS A 134 17.96 8.04 -3.32
CA CYS A 134 17.52 7.03 -4.29
C CYS A 134 16.47 7.60 -5.25
N MET A 135 16.63 7.36 -6.56
CA MET A 135 15.74 7.82 -7.63
C MET A 135 15.14 6.67 -8.45
N LEU A 136 15.44 5.41 -8.16
CA LEU A 136 15.08 4.27 -8.99
C LEU A 136 13.59 4.19 -9.38
N CYS A 137 12.68 4.50 -8.46
CA CYS A 137 11.25 4.50 -8.77
C CYS A 137 10.82 5.70 -9.63
N HIS A 138 11.51 6.85 -9.53
CA HIS A 138 11.32 8.00 -10.40
C HIS A 138 11.75 7.66 -11.84
N ASP A 139 12.99 7.17 -11.99
CA ASP A 139 13.61 6.90 -13.28
C ASP A 139 12.87 5.79 -14.05
N ALA A 140 12.33 4.79 -13.33
CA ALA A 140 11.62 3.68 -13.93
C ALA A 140 10.12 3.93 -14.18
N CYS A 141 9.56 5.08 -13.77
CA CYS A 141 8.14 5.33 -13.96
C CYS A 141 7.78 5.55 -15.42
N PRO A 142 6.95 4.69 -16.06
CA PRO A 142 6.72 4.72 -17.50
C PRO A 142 6.02 6.00 -18.00
N VAL A 143 5.38 6.75 -17.10
CA VAL A 143 4.67 8.01 -17.39
C VAL A 143 5.26 9.20 -16.66
N GLY A 144 6.44 9.07 -16.05
CA GLY A 144 7.06 10.14 -15.27
C GLY A 144 6.18 10.70 -14.15
N ALA A 145 5.32 9.86 -13.57
CA ALA A 145 4.40 10.30 -12.53
C ALA A 145 5.10 10.59 -11.20
N ILE A 146 6.16 9.86 -10.86
CA ILE A 146 6.86 9.99 -9.59
C ILE A 146 7.82 11.17 -9.67
N ARG A 147 7.62 12.19 -8.82
CA ARG A 147 8.38 13.45 -8.87
C ARG A 147 9.82 13.34 -8.34
N GLY A 148 10.15 12.27 -7.63
CA GLY A 148 11.48 12.05 -7.06
C GLY A 148 11.82 12.94 -5.86
N LEU A 149 10.92 13.82 -5.43
CA LEU A 149 11.12 14.69 -4.28
C LEU A 149 11.19 13.86 -3.00
N GLY A 150 12.09 14.21 -2.10
CA GLY A 150 12.20 13.55 -0.80
C GLY A 150 11.35 14.23 0.27
N THR A 151 10.97 13.47 1.27
CA THR A 151 10.38 14.01 2.51
C THR A 151 11.10 13.43 3.72
N LYS A 152 11.20 14.21 4.79
CA LYS A 152 11.77 13.72 6.06
C LYS A 152 10.78 12.82 6.79
N ASP A 153 9.50 13.06 6.64
CA ASP A 153 8.42 12.36 7.32
C ASP A 153 7.37 11.86 6.32
N HIS A 154 6.46 12.72 5.86
CA HIS A 154 5.41 12.41 4.89
C HIS A 154 5.14 13.62 4.00
N TYR A 155 4.46 13.40 2.88
CA TYR A 155 3.95 14.47 2.03
C TYR A 155 2.62 14.98 2.58
N LYS A 156 2.39 16.28 2.55
CA LYS A 156 1.13 16.92 2.99
C LYS A 156 -0.05 16.47 2.12
N ASN A 157 0.21 16.31 0.83
CA ASN A 157 -0.75 15.76 -0.12
C ASN A 157 -0.03 14.85 -1.13
N ARG A 158 -0.79 14.06 -1.88
CA ARG A 158 -0.24 13.09 -2.85
C ARG A 158 0.47 13.74 -4.03
N ASP A 159 0.06 14.96 -4.42
CA ASP A 159 0.60 15.66 -5.59
C ASP A 159 2.01 16.23 -5.33
N GLU A 160 2.44 16.31 -4.07
CA GLU A 160 3.83 16.60 -3.73
C GLU A 160 4.76 15.43 -4.11
N ALA A 161 4.29 14.19 -4.04
CA ALA A 161 5.07 12.99 -4.34
C ALA A 161 4.95 12.56 -5.80
N VAL A 162 3.73 12.63 -6.35
CA VAL A 162 3.41 12.07 -7.67
C VAL A 162 2.46 12.99 -8.44
N PHE A 163 2.60 13.04 -9.75
CA PHE A 163 1.55 13.53 -10.66
C PHE A 163 0.46 12.46 -10.74
N PHE A 164 -0.46 12.50 -9.79
CA PHE A 164 -1.37 11.38 -9.49
C PHE A 164 -2.22 10.98 -10.70
N HIS A 165 -2.73 11.94 -11.47
CA HIS A 165 -3.52 11.67 -12.67
C HIS A 165 -2.76 10.84 -13.70
N ARG A 166 -1.50 11.18 -13.99
CA ARG A 166 -0.69 10.40 -14.94
C ARG A 166 -0.57 8.93 -14.54
N CYS A 167 -0.42 8.67 -13.23
CA CYS A 167 -0.38 7.30 -12.72
C CYS A 167 -1.72 6.61 -12.91
N VAL A 168 -2.83 7.26 -12.51
CA VAL A 168 -4.18 6.69 -12.60
C VAL A 168 -4.55 6.39 -14.04
N GLU A 169 -4.40 7.34 -14.96
CA GLU A 169 -4.69 7.17 -16.38
C GLU A 169 -3.93 5.96 -16.97
N LYS A 170 -2.64 5.81 -16.66
CA LYS A 170 -1.89 4.63 -17.09
C LYS A 170 -2.45 3.33 -16.53
N LEU A 171 -2.92 3.35 -15.28
CA LEU A 171 -3.49 2.16 -14.64
C LEU A 171 -4.85 1.79 -15.23
N THR A 172 -5.76 2.78 -15.40
CA THR A 172 -7.16 2.54 -15.78
C THR A 172 -7.36 2.47 -17.29
N ASP A 173 -6.66 3.31 -18.03
CA ASP A 173 -6.92 3.44 -19.47
C ASP A 173 -6.10 2.47 -20.31
N GLU A 174 -4.98 1.99 -19.76
CA GLU A 174 -4.12 1.06 -20.46
C GLU A 174 -4.01 -0.29 -19.73
N PHE A 175 -3.45 -0.32 -18.51
CA PHE A 175 -3.05 -1.59 -17.89
C PHE A 175 -4.23 -2.44 -17.44
N GLU A 176 -5.26 -1.87 -16.86
CA GLU A 176 -6.47 -2.58 -16.46
C GLU A 176 -7.17 -3.28 -17.64
N LYS A 177 -7.08 -2.67 -18.83
CA LYS A 177 -7.68 -3.17 -20.08
C LYS A 177 -6.85 -4.25 -20.78
N LEU A 178 -5.64 -4.53 -20.30
CA LEU A 178 -4.82 -5.62 -20.85
C LEU A 178 -5.48 -6.98 -20.59
N PRO A 179 -5.32 -7.94 -21.51
CA PRO A 179 -5.88 -9.29 -21.35
C PRO A 179 -5.45 -9.92 -20.02
N HIS A 180 -6.43 -10.43 -19.27
CA HIS A 180 -6.24 -11.12 -17.99
C HIS A 180 -5.66 -10.27 -16.85
N ILE A 181 -5.66 -8.93 -16.96
CA ILE A 181 -5.27 -8.04 -15.85
C ILE A 181 -6.51 -7.65 -15.04
N GLY A 182 -7.43 -6.87 -15.60
CA GLY A 182 -8.69 -6.47 -14.94
C GLY A 182 -8.54 -5.72 -13.61
N GLU A 183 -7.35 -5.18 -13.35
CA GLU A 183 -7.00 -4.45 -12.13
C GLU A 183 -6.16 -3.23 -12.46
N ALA A 184 -6.42 -2.12 -11.80
CA ALA A 184 -5.66 -0.88 -11.95
C ALA A 184 -4.30 -0.97 -11.25
N ILE A 185 -3.40 -1.81 -11.76
CA ILE A 185 -2.08 -2.10 -11.19
C ILE A 185 -0.95 -1.90 -12.22
N CYS A 186 0.27 -1.67 -11.72
CA CYS A 186 1.48 -1.53 -12.55
C CYS A 186 2.64 -2.39 -12.01
N GLY A 187 3.11 -2.12 -10.78
CA GLY A 187 4.18 -2.87 -10.12
C GLY A 187 5.61 -2.43 -10.45
N ILE A 188 5.86 -1.62 -11.46
CA ILE A 188 7.22 -1.23 -11.90
C ILE A 188 7.98 -0.53 -10.78
N CYS A 189 7.40 0.47 -10.13
CA CYS A 189 8.03 1.19 -9.02
C CYS A 189 8.21 0.32 -7.76
N ILE A 190 7.46 -0.78 -7.64
CA ILE A 190 7.64 -1.81 -6.61
C ILE A 190 8.86 -2.68 -6.94
N LYS A 191 8.93 -3.16 -8.19
CA LYS A 191 10.04 -4.00 -8.68
C LYS A 191 11.40 -3.34 -8.47
N VAL A 192 11.55 -2.09 -8.89
CA VAL A 192 12.84 -1.40 -8.87
C VAL A 192 13.26 -0.93 -7.47
N CYS A 193 12.36 -0.92 -6.49
CA CYS A 193 12.70 -0.50 -5.13
C CYS A 193 13.75 -1.45 -4.52
N PRO A 194 14.88 -0.92 -4.01
CA PRO A 194 15.94 -1.76 -3.43
C PRO A 194 15.54 -2.41 -2.10
N PHE A 195 14.58 -1.82 -1.39
CA PHE A 195 14.08 -2.41 -0.14
C PHE A 195 13.21 -3.64 -0.44
N GLY A 196 13.42 -4.70 0.33
CA GLY A 196 12.66 -5.95 0.24
C GLY A 196 13.05 -6.86 -0.94
N ARG A 197 14.10 -6.54 -1.69
CA ARG A 197 14.70 -7.50 -2.62
C ARG A 197 15.36 -8.62 -1.81
N THR A 198 15.18 -9.86 -2.27
CA THR A 198 15.98 -10.96 -1.75
C THR A 198 17.44 -10.70 -2.17
N PRO A 199 18.44 -10.82 -1.29
CA PRO A 199 19.83 -10.86 -1.74
C PRO A 199 19.98 -11.94 -2.81
N THR A 200 20.52 -11.61 -3.97
CA THR A 200 20.90 -12.58 -4.99
C THR A 200 22.16 -13.27 -4.51
N GLY A 201 22.02 -14.40 -3.79
CA GLY A 201 23.11 -15.21 -3.28
C GLY A 201 22.58 -16.21 -2.25
N PRO A 202 23.18 -17.41 -2.11
CA PRO A 202 22.86 -18.30 -1.02
C PRO A 202 23.12 -17.54 0.28
N ALA A 203 22.16 -17.61 1.21
CA ALA A 203 22.41 -17.23 2.59
C ALA A 203 23.54 -18.14 3.10
N GLY A 204 24.74 -17.60 3.27
CA GLY A 204 25.84 -18.26 3.93
C GLY A 204 25.55 -18.44 5.42
#